data_06b6fd142bc49345fd46176987aedd7a
#
_entry.id   06b6fd142bc49345fd46176987aedd7a
#
_cell.length_a   1.000
_cell.length_b   1.000
_cell.length_c   1.000
_cell.angle_alpha   90.00
_cell.angle_beta   90.00
_cell.angle_gamma   90.00
#
_symmetry.space_group_name_H-M   'P 1'
#
loop_
_entity.id
_entity.type
_entity.pdbx_description
1 polymer ?
#
loop_
_entity_poly.entity_id
_entity_poly.type
_entity_poly.pdbx_seq_one_letter_code
_entity_poly.pdbx_strand_id
1 'polypeptide(L)'
;KKKKNCRNERYVYQYISDKYPEQEIKFDINKVGLVTMDIEVQSEEGFPSPDSCSEEMLSISIQDYATKQITTWGRHPYTPSQKNVTYHYHSDEIAMLEAFLYWWEQNTPDVVTGWNVRLYDIPYLCGRMSRIMGEKKMKQLSPWKIVDHEVIGISGRDYNIYSISGVTTLDYLELFFFFF
;
A
#
# COMPACT_ATOMS: atom_id res chain seq x y z
N LYS A 1 13.84 41.52 -8.51
CA LYS A 1 12.42 41.06 -8.62
C LYS A 1 12.38 39.59 -8.23
N LYS A 2 11.91 39.26 -6.99
CA LYS A 2 11.69 37.85 -6.56
C LYS A 2 10.54 37.30 -7.40
N LYS A 3 10.81 36.26 -8.22
CA LYS A 3 9.74 35.42 -8.79
C LYS A 3 8.99 34.79 -7.63
N LYS A 4 7.73 35.17 -7.42
CA LYS A 4 6.80 34.40 -6.60
C LYS A 4 6.65 33.03 -7.27
N ASN A 5 7.19 31.98 -6.66
CA ASN A 5 6.85 30.61 -6.99
C ASN A 5 5.38 30.41 -6.56
N CYS A 6 4.45 30.60 -7.47
CA CYS A 6 3.09 30.13 -7.29
C CYS A 6 3.18 28.60 -7.44
N ARG A 7 3.42 27.89 -6.34
CA ARG A 7 3.14 26.45 -6.26
C ARG A 7 1.64 26.33 -6.43
N ASN A 8 1.21 25.93 -7.61
CA ASN A 8 -0.16 25.57 -7.84
C ASN A 8 -0.38 24.18 -7.21
N GLU A 9 -0.87 24.12 -5.98
CA GLU A 9 -1.15 22.88 -5.26
C GLU A 9 -2.20 22.01 -5.95
N ARG A 10 -2.87 22.56 -6.97
CA ARG A 10 -3.91 21.90 -7.76
C ARG A 10 -3.51 21.62 -9.21
N TYR A 11 -2.21 21.41 -9.46
CA TYR A 11 -1.71 21.19 -10.83
C TYR A 11 -2.35 20.00 -11.54
N VAL A 12 -2.81 18.97 -10.80
CA VAL A 12 -3.50 17.80 -11.38
C VAL A 12 -4.84 18.22 -11.99
N TYR A 13 -5.63 19.00 -11.24
CA TYR A 13 -6.92 19.52 -11.74
C TYR A 13 -6.71 20.47 -12.91
N GLN A 14 -5.68 21.30 -12.86
CA GLN A 14 -5.31 22.19 -13.96
C GLN A 14 -4.95 21.38 -15.20
N TYR A 15 -4.13 20.34 -15.07
CA TYR A 15 -3.76 19.46 -16.18
C TYR A 15 -4.98 18.76 -16.78
N ILE A 16 -5.89 18.25 -15.97
CA ILE A 16 -7.12 17.60 -16.43
C ILE A 16 -7.99 18.62 -17.19
N SER A 17 -8.20 19.81 -16.63
CA SER A 17 -8.97 20.88 -17.28
C SER A 17 -8.38 21.32 -18.61
N ASP A 18 -7.05 21.47 -18.68
CA ASP A 18 -6.36 21.90 -19.90
C ASP A 18 -6.34 20.81 -20.97
N LYS A 19 -6.24 19.55 -20.55
CA LYS A 19 -6.16 18.38 -21.45
C LYS A 19 -7.53 17.98 -22.02
N TYR A 20 -8.60 18.16 -21.23
CA TYR A 20 -9.96 17.68 -21.51
C TYR A 20 -11.00 18.79 -21.28
N PRO A 21 -10.91 19.94 -21.99
CA PRO A 21 -11.66 21.15 -21.64
C PRO A 21 -13.17 21.04 -21.86
N GLU A 22 -13.63 20.11 -22.69
CA GLU A 22 -15.05 19.97 -23.06
C GLU A 22 -15.52 18.51 -23.09
N GLN A 23 -14.73 17.60 -22.49
CA GLN A 23 -15.07 16.17 -22.51
C GLN A 23 -15.70 15.74 -21.18
N GLU A 24 -16.85 15.08 -21.27
CA GLU A 24 -17.36 14.29 -20.15
C GLU A 24 -16.46 13.07 -19.95
N ILE A 25 -15.69 13.06 -18.86
CA ILE A 25 -14.84 11.92 -18.50
C ILE A 25 -15.75 10.83 -17.90
N LYS A 26 -15.96 9.75 -18.66
CA LYS A 26 -16.68 8.57 -18.16
C LYS A 26 -15.73 7.74 -17.30
N PHE A 27 -16.17 7.48 -16.06
CA PHE A 27 -15.44 6.57 -15.18
C PHE A 27 -15.51 5.13 -15.73
N ASP A 28 -14.35 4.47 -15.79
CA ASP A 28 -14.22 3.08 -16.22
C ASP A 28 -13.33 2.35 -15.19
N ILE A 29 -13.96 1.55 -14.33
CA ILE A 29 -13.26 0.79 -13.29
C ILE A 29 -12.20 -0.16 -13.85
N ASN A 30 -12.35 -0.63 -15.08
CA ASN A 30 -11.38 -1.54 -15.70
C ASN A 30 -10.05 -0.86 -16.06
N LYS A 31 -10.01 0.48 -16.00
CA LYS A 31 -8.79 1.27 -16.20
C LYS A 31 -8.09 1.64 -14.90
N VAL A 32 -8.64 1.24 -13.77
CA VAL A 32 -8.09 1.50 -12.44
C VAL A 32 -7.46 0.22 -11.92
N GLY A 33 -6.17 0.26 -11.65
CA GLY A 33 -5.44 -0.80 -10.98
C GLY A 33 -5.82 -0.86 -9.50
N LEU A 34 -6.85 -1.62 -9.17
CA LEU A 34 -7.33 -1.78 -7.79
C LEU A 34 -6.92 -3.12 -7.23
N VAL A 35 -6.26 -3.11 -6.10
CA VAL A 35 -5.87 -4.32 -5.37
C VAL A 35 -6.34 -4.29 -3.92
N THR A 36 -6.65 -5.46 -3.38
CA THR A 36 -6.81 -5.66 -1.95
C THR A 36 -5.52 -6.22 -1.39
N MET A 37 -5.03 -5.64 -0.30
CA MET A 37 -3.82 -6.09 0.39
C MET A 37 -4.15 -6.53 1.80
N ASP A 38 -3.43 -7.56 2.25
CA ASP A 38 -3.46 -8.08 3.61
C ASP A 38 -2.09 -8.65 3.99
N ILE A 39 -1.67 -8.48 5.23
CA ILE A 39 -0.39 -8.98 5.75
C ILE A 39 -0.61 -9.86 6.98
N GLU A 40 0.27 -10.85 7.16
CA GLU A 40 0.37 -11.61 8.39
C GLU A 40 1.73 -11.35 9.05
N VAL A 41 1.70 -11.11 10.33
CA VAL A 41 2.88 -10.79 11.15
C VAL A 41 3.01 -11.79 12.28
N GLN A 42 4.24 -12.20 12.58
CA GLN A 42 4.52 -13.04 13.74
C GLN A 42 4.06 -12.36 15.03
N SER A 43 3.47 -13.13 15.92
CA SER A 43 3.06 -12.65 17.24
C SER A 43 3.62 -13.59 18.30
N GLU A 44 4.50 -13.07 19.13
CA GLU A 44 4.98 -13.78 20.31
C GLU A 44 4.19 -13.40 21.56
N GLU A 45 3.92 -12.09 21.74
CA GLU A 45 3.14 -11.56 22.85
C GLU A 45 2.17 -10.47 22.36
N GLY A 46 0.88 -10.82 22.28
CA GLY A 46 -0.16 -9.86 21.94
C GLY A 46 -0.20 -9.49 20.45
N PHE A 47 -0.82 -8.37 20.11
CA PHE A 47 -0.98 -7.91 18.72
C PHE A 47 0.26 -7.12 18.29
N PRO A 48 0.91 -7.48 17.16
CA PRO A 48 2.12 -6.78 16.69
C PRO A 48 1.86 -5.31 16.42
N SER A 49 2.70 -4.45 17.00
CA SER A 49 2.52 -3.01 16.90
C SER A 49 3.15 -2.42 15.62
N PRO A 50 2.39 -1.65 14.82
CA PRO A 50 2.94 -0.93 13.67
C PRO A 50 3.85 0.24 14.08
N ASP A 51 3.89 0.61 15.37
CA ASP A 51 4.82 1.64 15.86
C ASP A 51 6.24 1.10 16.02
N SER A 52 6.37 -0.15 16.43
CA SER A 52 7.68 -0.80 16.61
C SER A 52 8.15 -1.55 15.36
N CYS A 53 7.23 -2.17 14.63
CA CYS A 53 7.50 -3.07 13.50
C CYS A 53 8.61 -4.08 13.84
N SER A 54 8.59 -4.61 15.08
CA SER A 54 9.67 -5.46 15.63
C SER A 54 9.58 -6.88 15.08
N GLU A 55 8.37 -7.39 14.92
CA GLU A 55 8.10 -8.77 14.57
C GLU A 55 8.21 -9.02 13.06
N GLU A 56 8.54 -10.25 12.72
CA GLU A 56 8.71 -10.70 11.33
C GLU A 56 7.38 -10.72 10.57
N MET A 57 7.39 -10.24 9.33
CA MET A 57 6.27 -10.44 8.41
C MET A 57 6.29 -11.87 7.90
N LEU A 58 5.19 -12.59 8.08
CA LEU A 58 5.04 -13.99 7.68
C LEU A 58 4.50 -14.14 6.27
N SER A 59 3.62 -13.22 5.85
CA SER A 59 3.14 -13.18 4.47
C SER A 59 2.62 -11.80 4.08
N ILE A 60 2.60 -11.58 2.75
CA ILE A 60 1.92 -10.47 2.09
C ILE A 60 1.03 -11.08 1.02
N SER A 61 -0.24 -10.72 1.00
CA SER A 61 -1.21 -11.18 0.01
C SER A 61 -1.79 -9.99 -0.75
N ILE A 62 -1.83 -10.10 -2.07
CA ILE A 62 -2.45 -9.13 -2.97
C ILE A 62 -3.51 -9.83 -3.79
N GLN A 63 -4.74 -9.32 -3.80
CA GLN A 63 -5.78 -9.72 -4.73
C GLN A 63 -6.03 -8.62 -5.75
N ASP A 64 -5.85 -8.94 -7.02
CA ASP A 64 -6.25 -8.05 -8.12
C ASP A 64 -7.76 -8.04 -8.28
N TYR A 65 -8.36 -6.84 -8.31
CA TYR A 65 -9.81 -6.68 -8.37
C TYR A 65 -10.41 -7.17 -9.70
N ALA A 66 -9.75 -6.92 -10.82
CA ALA A 66 -10.28 -7.23 -12.14
C ALA A 66 -10.21 -8.74 -12.44
N THR A 67 -9.08 -9.37 -12.13
CA THR A 67 -8.83 -10.78 -12.45
C THR A 67 -9.22 -11.73 -11.33
N LYS A 68 -9.38 -11.24 -10.10
CA LYS A 68 -9.58 -12.02 -8.87
C LYS A 68 -8.42 -12.97 -8.56
N GLN A 69 -7.28 -12.78 -9.20
CA GLN A 69 -6.07 -13.53 -8.89
C GLN A 69 -5.50 -13.05 -7.56
N ILE A 70 -5.05 -13.98 -6.75
CA ILE A 70 -4.38 -13.72 -5.48
C ILE A 70 -2.93 -14.14 -5.64
N THR A 71 -2.02 -13.24 -5.30
CA THR A 71 -0.59 -13.54 -5.20
C THR A 71 -0.16 -13.35 -3.77
N THR A 72 0.45 -14.39 -3.20
CA THR A 72 0.95 -14.37 -1.82
C THR A 72 2.43 -14.68 -1.81
N TRP A 73 3.19 -13.86 -1.11
CA TRP A 73 4.58 -14.13 -0.72
C TRP A 73 4.58 -14.53 0.75
N GLY A 74 5.18 -15.66 1.06
CA GLY A 74 5.11 -16.19 2.42
C GLY A 74 6.38 -16.91 2.86
N ARG A 75 6.55 -16.98 4.19
CA ARG A 75 7.71 -17.52 4.90
C ARG A 75 7.62 -19.02 5.19
N HIS A 76 6.45 -19.61 5.05
CA HIS A 76 6.24 -21.03 5.31
C HIS A 76 5.82 -21.77 4.04
N PRO A 77 6.26 -23.02 3.85
CA PRO A 77 5.82 -23.81 2.71
C PRO A 77 4.30 -23.98 2.71
N TYR A 78 3.68 -23.67 1.58
CA TYR A 78 2.25 -23.81 1.39
C TYR A 78 1.92 -24.15 -0.06
N THR A 79 0.96 -25.03 -0.27
CA THR A 79 0.46 -25.38 -1.61
C THR A 79 -1.00 -24.95 -1.70
N PRO A 80 -1.31 -23.94 -2.52
CA PRO A 80 -2.69 -23.49 -2.69
C PRO A 80 -3.59 -24.59 -3.24
N SER A 81 -4.80 -24.71 -2.65
CA SER A 81 -5.86 -25.58 -3.19
C SER A 81 -6.72 -24.84 -4.23
N GLN A 82 -6.70 -23.52 -4.23
CA GLN A 82 -7.49 -22.68 -5.12
C GLN A 82 -6.71 -22.36 -6.40
N LYS A 83 -7.37 -22.44 -7.55
CA LYS A 83 -6.73 -22.20 -8.87
C LYS A 83 -6.33 -20.74 -9.13
N ASN A 84 -6.97 -19.81 -8.44
CA ASN A 84 -6.70 -18.38 -8.56
C ASN A 84 -5.69 -17.86 -7.53
N VAL A 85 -4.98 -18.75 -6.83
CA VAL A 85 -3.95 -18.39 -5.86
C VAL A 85 -2.58 -18.83 -6.37
N THR A 86 -1.67 -17.87 -6.45
CA THR A 86 -0.24 -18.10 -6.69
C THR A 86 0.52 -17.84 -5.39
N TYR A 87 1.29 -18.81 -4.95
CA TYR A 87 2.07 -18.70 -3.72
C TYR A 87 3.56 -18.78 -4.00
N HIS A 88 4.31 -17.82 -3.47
CA HIS A 88 5.77 -17.74 -3.56
C HIS A 88 6.37 -17.95 -2.17
N TYR A 89 7.03 -19.10 -1.99
CA TYR A 89 7.72 -19.41 -0.74
C TYR A 89 9.10 -18.74 -0.70
N HIS A 90 9.44 -18.18 0.44
CA HIS A 90 10.76 -17.60 0.72
C HIS A 90 11.27 -18.04 2.09
N SER A 91 12.53 -18.46 2.15
CA SER A 91 13.16 -18.97 3.39
C SER A 91 13.56 -17.87 4.38
N ASP A 92 13.62 -16.61 3.94
CA ASP A 92 13.88 -15.44 4.80
C ASP A 92 13.00 -14.24 4.41
N GLU A 93 12.80 -13.32 5.37
CA GLU A 93 11.92 -12.19 5.24
C GLU A 93 12.41 -11.17 4.21
N ILE A 94 13.73 -10.93 4.16
CA ILE A 94 14.30 -9.95 3.22
C ILE A 94 14.06 -10.41 1.79
N ALA A 95 14.31 -11.70 1.49
CA ALA A 95 14.05 -12.27 0.17
C ALA A 95 12.55 -12.20 -0.19
N MET A 96 11.66 -12.42 0.77
CA MET A 96 10.21 -12.27 0.59
C MET A 96 9.83 -10.82 0.24
N LEU A 97 10.33 -9.86 1.02
CA LEU A 97 10.05 -8.44 0.79
C LEU A 97 10.68 -7.92 -0.50
N GLU A 98 11.86 -8.39 -0.89
CA GLU A 98 12.48 -8.05 -2.18
C GLU A 98 11.68 -8.60 -3.36
N ALA A 99 11.20 -9.84 -3.27
CA ALA A 99 10.36 -10.43 -4.30
C ALA A 99 9.00 -9.72 -4.43
N PHE A 100 8.38 -9.39 -3.30
CA PHE A 100 7.17 -8.57 -3.26
C PHE A 100 7.42 -7.19 -3.88
N LEU A 101 8.48 -6.49 -3.49
CA LEU A 101 8.81 -5.16 -3.98
C LEU A 101 9.09 -5.19 -5.49
N TYR A 102 9.80 -6.21 -5.99
CA TYR A 102 10.03 -6.39 -7.42
C TYR A 102 8.71 -6.52 -8.19
N TRP A 103 7.79 -7.35 -7.69
CA TRP A 103 6.45 -7.48 -8.29
C TRP A 103 5.68 -6.15 -8.23
N TRP A 104 5.72 -5.47 -7.09
CA TRP A 104 5.05 -4.19 -6.87
C TRP A 104 5.51 -3.10 -7.85
N GLU A 105 6.81 -2.97 -8.07
CA GLU A 105 7.36 -2.00 -9.04
C GLU A 105 6.89 -2.25 -10.49
N GLN A 106 6.63 -3.51 -10.85
CA GLN A 106 6.12 -3.87 -12.18
C GLN A 106 4.59 -3.73 -12.31
N ASN A 107 3.88 -3.77 -11.20
CA ASN A 107 2.42 -3.83 -11.14
C ASN A 107 1.83 -2.77 -10.20
N THR A 108 2.51 -1.65 -10.01
CA THR A 108 2.09 -0.61 -9.05
C THR A 108 0.59 -0.29 -9.22
N PRO A 109 -0.25 -0.51 -8.20
CA PRO A 109 -1.67 -0.25 -8.31
C PRO A 109 -1.96 1.25 -8.20
N ASP A 110 -3.10 1.67 -8.77
CA ASP A 110 -3.63 3.02 -8.53
C ASP A 110 -4.26 3.13 -7.14
N VAL A 111 -4.89 2.04 -6.69
CA VAL A 111 -5.61 1.98 -5.41
C VAL A 111 -5.28 0.68 -4.67
N VAL A 112 -4.89 0.83 -3.43
CA VAL A 112 -4.78 -0.27 -2.45
C VAL A 112 -5.94 -0.16 -1.47
N THR A 113 -6.62 -1.26 -1.24
CA THR A 113 -7.70 -1.36 -0.27
C THR A 113 -7.50 -2.57 0.65
N GLY A 114 -8.20 -2.60 1.76
CA GLY A 114 -8.19 -3.68 2.75
C GLY A 114 -8.95 -3.25 3.99
N TRP A 115 -9.09 -4.17 4.94
CA TRP A 115 -9.66 -3.86 6.24
C TRP A 115 -8.60 -3.32 7.17
N ASN A 116 -8.76 -2.09 7.65
CA ASN A 116 -7.79 -1.39 8.52
C ASN A 116 -6.40 -1.19 7.86
N VAL A 117 -6.34 -1.25 6.55
CA VAL A 117 -5.09 -1.23 5.78
C VAL A 117 -4.29 0.07 5.98
N ARG A 118 -4.99 1.18 6.21
CA ARG A 118 -4.38 2.49 6.43
C ARG A 118 -3.70 2.61 7.79
N LEU A 119 -4.25 1.97 8.83
CA LEU A 119 -3.75 2.08 10.20
C LEU A 119 -2.87 0.89 10.60
N TYR A 120 -2.86 -0.19 9.83
CA TYR A 120 -2.09 -1.39 10.16
C TYR A 120 -1.18 -1.86 9.01
N ASP A 121 -1.72 -2.40 7.91
CA ASP A 121 -0.93 -3.09 6.89
C ASP A 121 0.11 -2.20 6.22
N ILE A 122 -0.30 -1.03 5.72
CA ILE A 122 0.61 -0.07 5.09
C ILE A 122 1.65 0.46 6.08
N PRO A 123 1.28 0.91 7.29
CA PRO A 123 2.25 1.32 8.30
C PRO A 123 3.23 0.22 8.68
N TYR A 124 2.74 -1.02 8.89
CA TYR A 124 3.61 -2.13 9.23
C TYR A 124 4.59 -2.46 8.11
N LEU A 125 4.10 -2.59 6.87
CA LEU A 125 4.92 -2.84 5.70
C LEU A 125 6.02 -1.76 5.54
N CYS A 126 5.63 -0.49 5.55
CA CYS A 126 6.57 0.63 5.40
C CYS A 126 7.59 0.67 6.54
N GLY A 127 7.12 0.56 7.78
CA GLY A 127 7.98 0.58 8.97
C GLY A 127 8.95 -0.61 8.99
N ARG A 128 8.46 -1.82 8.70
CA ARG A 128 9.30 -3.04 8.66
C ARG A 128 10.33 -2.99 7.54
N MET A 129 9.93 -2.63 6.33
CA MET A 129 10.87 -2.45 5.22
C MET A 129 11.93 -1.41 5.55
N SER A 130 11.53 -0.27 6.12
CA SER A 130 12.46 0.78 6.54
C SER A 130 13.48 0.26 7.55
N ARG A 131 13.01 -0.54 8.52
CA ARG A 131 13.83 -1.10 9.59
C ARG A 131 14.87 -2.10 9.11
N ILE A 132 14.49 -3.06 8.24
CA ILE A 132 15.38 -4.18 7.87
C ILE A 132 16.04 -4.02 6.50
N MET A 133 15.47 -3.23 5.59
CA MET A 133 16.00 -3.00 4.25
C MET A 133 16.48 -1.55 4.02
N GLY A 134 16.08 -0.64 4.93
CA GLY A 134 16.38 0.78 4.86
C GLY A 134 15.34 1.60 4.09
N GLU A 135 15.24 2.87 4.45
CA GLU A 135 14.24 3.83 3.92
C GLU A 135 14.28 3.96 2.38
N LYS A 136 15.47 3.86 1.78
CA LYS A 136 15.63 3.94 0.33
C LYS A 136 14.90 2.80 -0.40
N LYS A 137 14.90 1.59 0.17
CA LYS A 137 14.16 0.44 -0.37
C LYS A 137 12.66 0.61 -0.15
N MET A 138 12.24 0.99 1.05
CA MET A 138 10.85 1.26 1.37
C MET A 138 10.23 2.31 0.41
N LYS A 139 10.95 3.37 0.09
CA LYS A 139 10.48 4.39 -0.85
C LYS A 139 10.24 3.89 -2.28
N GLN A 140 10.74 2.71 -2.65
CA GLN A 140 10.43 2.07 -3.93
C GLN A 140 8.97 1.60 -4.05
N LEU A 141 8.22 1.55 -2.95
CA LEU A 141 6.76 1.36 -2.98
C LEU A 141 6.05 2.48 -3.77
N SER A 142 6.64 3.67 -3.83
CA SER A 142 6.15 4.76 -4.69
C SER A 142 6.84 4.74 -6.05
N PRO A 143 6.09 4.83 -7.17
CA PRO A 143 6.67 4.97 -8.50
C PRO A 143 7.55 6.23 -8.64
N TRP A 144 7.32 7.22 -7.77
CA TRP A 144 8.12 8.46 -7.72
C TRP A 144 9.16 8.47 -6.60
N LYS A 145 9.26 7.37 -5.82
CA LYS A 145 10.15 7.21 -4.65
C LYS A 145 9.90 8.27 -3.57
N ILE A 146 8.64 8.66 -3.45
CA ILE A 146 8.15 9.61 -2.45
C ILE A 146 7.13 8.88 -1.58
N VAL A 147 7.49 8.68 -0.32
CA VAL A 147 6.62 8.15 0.73
C VAL A 147 6.70 9.12 1.89
N ASP A 148 5.59 9.75 2.20
CA ASP A 148 5.45 10.66 3.33
C ASP A 148 4.99 9.89 4.56
N HIS A 149 5.48 10.28 5.72
CA HIS A 149 5.12 9.71 7.02
C HIS A 149 4.66 10.83 7.96
N GLU A 150 3.52 10.62 8.58
CA GLU A 150 2.98 11.50 9.60
C GLU A 150 2.41 10.70 10.77
N VAL A 151 2.32 11.35 11.93
CA VAL A 151 1.64 10.80 13.10
C VAL A 151 0.35 11.56 13.31
N ILE A 152 -0.78 10.84 13.36
CA ILE A 152 -2.09 11.43 13.58
C ILE A 152 -2.72 10.90 14.88
N GLY A 153 -3.33 11.78 15.66
CA GLY A 153 -4.08 11.41 16.86
C GLY A 153 -5.53 11.04 16.51
N ILE A 154 -5.95 9.81 16.84
CA ILE A 154 -7.33 9.34 16.68
C ILE A 154 -7.80 8.81 18.03
N SER A 155 -8.88 9.35 18.58
CA SER A 155 -9.48 8.91 19.85
C SER A 155 -8.47 8.76 21.00
N GLY A 156 -7.49 9.69 21.07
CA GLY A 156 -6.48 9.70 22.15
C GLY A 156 -5.32 8.72 21.98
N ARG A 157 -5.17 8.13 20.79
CA ARG A 157 -4.01 7.31 20.40
C ARG A 157 -3.34 7.90 19.18
N ASP A 158 -2.03 7.83 19.12
CA ASP A 158 -1.24 8.22 17.96
C ASP A 158 -1.11 7.03 17.00
N TYR A 159 -1.21 7.32 15.70
CA TYR A 159 -1.06 6.35 14.62
C TYR A 159 -0.05 6.83 13.59
N ASN A 160 0.85 5.96 13.20
CA ASN A 160 1.75 6.18 12.08
C ASN A 160 0.98 6.00 10.77
N ILE A 161 0.98 7.03 9.93
CA ILE A 161 0.34 7.00 8.61
C ILE A 161 1.41 7.18 7.56
N TYR A 162 1.36 6.34 6.52
CA TYR A 162 2.23 6.44 5.37
C TYR A 162 1.41 6.74 4.12
N SER A 163 1.83 7.78 3.39
CA SER A 163 1.24 8.18 2.11
C SER A 163 2.22 7.84 0.99
N ILE A 164 1.88 6.83 0.19
CA ILE A 164 2.69 6.38 -0.94
C ILE A 164 2.27 7.21 -2.15
N SER A 165 3.11 8.18 -2.57
CA SER A 165 2.79 9.01 -3.73
C SER A 165 2.62 8.17 -4.99
N GLY A 166 1.48 8.34 -5.68
CA GLY A 166 1.09 7.56 -6.86
C GLY A 166 0.21 6.35 -6.55
N VAL A 167 -0.02 6.03 -5.27
CA VAL A 167 -0.92 4.94 -4.82
C VAL A 167 -1.91 5.51 -3.83
N THR A 168 -3.19 5.34 -4.08
CA THR A 168 -4.26 5.79 -3.17
C THR A 168 -4.61 4.67 -2.21
N THR A 169 -4.61 4.94 -0.91
CA THR A 169 -5.11 3.99 0.10
C THR A 169 -6.59 4.25 0.36
N LEU A 170 -7.42 3.21 0.21
CA LEU A 170 -8.85 3.24 0.47
C LEU A 170 -9.21 2.16 1.49
N ASP A 171 -9.45 2.57 2.73
CA ASP A 171 -9.68 1.66 3.84
C ASP A 171 -11.15 1.26 3.99
N TYR A 172 -11.46 -0.05 4.00
CA TYR A 172 -12.84 -0.53 4.19
C TYR A 172 -13.38 -0.20 5.58
N LEU A 173 -12.54 -0.17 6.60
CA LEU A 173 -12.96 0.17 7.95
C LEU A 173 -13.45 1.62 8.02
N GLU A 174 -12.73 2.55 7.38
CA GLU A 174 -13.14 3.96 7.31
C GLU A 174 -14.46 4.11 6.55
N LEU A 175 -14.62 3.42 5.41
CA LEU A 175 -15.86 3.42 4.64
C LEU A 175 -17.03 2.83 5.42
N PHE A 176 -16.79 1.76 6.17
CA PHE A 176 -17.82 1.17 7.03
C PHE A 176 -18.34 2.16 8.06
N PHE A 177 -17.45 2.86 8.77
CA PHE A 177 -17.87 3.87 9.75
C PHE A 177 -18.50 5.13 9.14
N PHE A 178 -18.28 5.37 7.85
CA PHE A 178 -18.85 6.54 7.17
C PHE A 178 -20.29 6.29 6.68
N PHE A 179 -20.65 5.04 6.38
CA PHE A 179 -21.94 4.68 5.77
C PHE A 179 -22.88 3.90 6.69
N PHE A 180 -22.42 3.42 7.83
CA PHE A 180 -23.18 2.64 8.80
C PHE A 180 -22.98 3.15 10.23
#